data_c35b075bd535b904eeaa512f26ca458f
#
_entry.id   c35b075bd535b904eeaa512f26ca458f
#
_cell.length_a   1.000
_cell.length_b   1.000
_cell.length_c   1.000
_cell.angle_alpha   90.00
_cell.angle_beta   90.00
_cell.angle_gamma   90.00
#
_symmetry.space_group_name_H-M   'P 1'
#
loop_
_entity.id
_entity.type
_entity.pdbx_description
1 polymer ?
#
loop_
_entity_poly.entity_id
_entity_poly.type
_entity_poly.pdbx_seq_one_letter_code
_entity_poly.pdbx_strand_id
1 'polypeptide(L)' 'MRPGENAASEPPGGSRAAAAAYIAALSVDLAVIARRHNLDTLAYLLDMARLEAEGTAQGLGEPPPP' A
#
# COMPACT_ATOMS: atom_id res chain seq x y z
N MET A 1 -2.44 24.63 -8.85
CA MET A 1 -2.57 23.22 -8.62
C MET A 1 -3.92 22.70 -8.99
N ARG A 2 -3.93 21.58 -9.56
CA ARG A 2 -5.15 21.03 -9.96
C ARG A 2 -5.51 19.94 -9.05
N PRO A 3 -6.72 19.85 -8.62
CA PRO A 3 -7.13 18.76 -7.76
C PRO A 3 -6.80 17.41 -8.34
N GLY A 4 -6.78 17.30 -9.63
CA GLY A 4 -6.54 16.03 -10.24
C GLY A 4 -5.12 15.52 -10.11
N GLU A 5 -4.21 16.35 -9.65
CA GLU A 5 -2.84 15.92 -9.59
C GLU A 5 -2.62 14.81 -8.62
N ASN A 6 -3.31 14.85 -7.49
CA ASN A 6 -3.16 13.79 -6.51
C ASN A 6 -4.17 12.70 -6.70
N ALA A 7 -5.19 12.95 -7.46
CA ALA A 7 -6.22 11.95 -7.66
C ALA A 7 -5.67 10.71 -8.33
N ALA A 8 -4.62 10.85 -9.13
CA ALA A 8 -4.06 9.71 -9.82
C ALA A 8 -3.43 8.70 -8.88
N SER A 9 -2.99 9.13 -7.71
CA SER A 9 -2.38 8.24 -6.74
C SER A 9 -3.32 7.85 -5.62
N GLU A 10 -4.59 8.27 -5.69
CA GLU A 10 -5.57 7.94 -4.67
C GLU A 10 -6.55 6.92 -5.22
N PRO A 11 -6.96 5.95 -4.42
CA PRO A 11 -7.95 5.00 -4.89
C PRO A 11 -9.32 5.63 -4.94
N PRO A 12 -10.18 5.15 -5.83
CA PRO A 12 -11.58 5.60 -5.84
C PRO A 12 -12.21 5.29 -4.48
N GLY A 13 -13.03 6.21 -4.02
CA GLY A 13 -13.72 6.02 -2.77
C GLY A 13 -12.98 6.54 -1.55
N GLY A 14 -11.67 6.58 -1.59
CA GLY A 14 -10.86 7.30 -0.61
C GLY A 14 -10.97 6.88 0.83
N SER A 15 -11.49 5.70 1.15
CA SER A 15 -11.51 5.26 2.53
C SER A 15 -10.14 4.80 2.96
N ARG A 16 -9.94 4.73 4.26
CA ARG A 16 -8.69 4.26 4.80
C ARG A 16 -8.40 2.82 4.36
N ALA A 17 -9.41 1.96 4.45
CA ALA A 17 -9.25 0.58 4.03
C ALA A 17 -8.97 0.48 2.53
N ALA A 18 -9.66 1.29 1.72
CA ALA A 18 -9.42 1.28 0.29
C ALA A 18 -8.02 1.78 -0.05
N ALA A 19 -7.56 2.80 0.66
CA ALA A 19 -6.20 3.29 0.46
C ALA A 19 -5.19 2.22 0.81
N ALA A 20 -5.40 1.52 1.92
CA ALA A 20 -4.49 0.46 2.33
C ALA A 20 -4.46 -0.68 1.31
N ALA A 21 -5.62 -1.05 0.77
CA ALA A 21 -5.68 -2.10 -0.24
C ALA A 21 -4.92 -1.70 -1.50
N TYR A 22 -5.04 -0.44 -1.89
CA TYR A 22 -4.34 0.08 -3.06
C TYR A 22 -2.82 0.06 -2.83
N ILE A 23 -2.40 0.50 -1.65
CA ILE A 23 -0.98 0.50 -1.29
C ILE A 23 -0.44 -0.93 -1.28
N ALA A 24 -1.22 -1.86 -0.75
CA ALA A 24 -0.78 -3.26 -0.73
C ALA A 24 -0.55 -3.77 -2.15
N ALA A 25 -1.47 -3.48 -3.06
CA ALA A 25 -1.33 -3.93 -4.44
C ALA A 25 -0.10 -3.32 -5.10
N LEU A 26 0.13 -2.03 -4.91
CA LEU A 26 1.31 -1.39 -5.46
C LEU A 26 2.59 -1.94 -4.87
N SER A 27 2.56 -2.29 -3.59
CA SER A 27 3.75 -2.83 -2.92
C SER A 27 4.18 -4.16 -3.55
N VAL A 28 3.23 -4.98 -3.96
CA VAL A 28 3.55 -6.23 -4.65
C VAL A 28 4.32 -5.93 -5.94
N ASP A 29 3.81 -5.02 -6.74
CA ASP A 29 4.45 -4.69 -8.01
C ASP A 29 5.82 -4.08 -7.80
N LEU A 30 5.94 -3.20 -6.82
CA LEU A 30 7.21 -2.55 -6.54
C LEU A 30 8.24 -3.55 -6.02
N ALA A 31 7.80 -4.52 -5.22
CA ALA A 31 8.72 -5.56 -4.74
C ALA A 31 9.27 -6.39 -5.88
N VAL A 32 8.44 -6.67 -6.89
CA VAL A 32 8.91 -7.40 -8.06
C VAL A 32 10.02 -6.60 -8.76
N ILE A 33 9.79 -5.31 -8.95
CA ILE A 33 10.79 -4.46 -9.58
C ILE A 33 12.08 -4.45 -8.77
N ALA A 34 11.94 -4.32 -7.45
CA ALA A 34 13.11 -4.28 -6.58
C ALA A 34 13.93 -5.56 -6.71
N ARG A 35 13.26 -6.72 -6.75
CA ARG A 35 13.97 -7.99 -6.88
C ARG A 35 14.67 -8.12 -8.22
N ARG A 36 14.05 -7.60 -9.28
CA ARG A 36 14.69 -7.64 -10.60
C ARG A 36 16.00 -6.86 -10.64
N HIS A 37 16.13 -5.88 -9.78
CA HIS A 37 17.31 -5.04 -9.74
C HIS A 37 18.19 -5.33 -8.55
N ASN A 38 17.99 -6.48 -7.91
CA ASN A 38 18.81 -6.93 -6.79
C ASN A 38 18.75 -6.00 -5.59
N LEU A 39 17.62 -5.31 -5.44
CA LEU A 39 17.39 -4.46 -4.28
C LEU A 39 16.66 -5.30 -3.24
N ASP A 40 17.38 -6.28 -2.68
CA ASP A 40 16.72 -7.30 -1.88
C ASP A 40 16.19 -6.79 -0.56
N THR A 41 16.93 -5.91 0.10
CA THR A 41 16.46 -5.32 1.35
C THR A 41 15.21 -4.48 1.10
N LEU A 42 15.24 -3.70 0.02
CA LEU A 42 14.08 -2.89 -0.33
C LEU A 42 12.88 -3.78 -0.63
N ALA A 43 13.09 -4.87 -1.37
CA ALA A 43 12.01 -5.79 -1.67
C ALA A 43 11.41 -6.37 -0.39
N TYR A 44 12.27 -6.72 0.57
CA TYR A 44 11.79 -7.23 1.85
C TYR A 44 10.94 -6.18 2.56
N LEU A 45 11.40 -4.93 2.58
CA LEU A 45 10.64 -3.86 3.24
C LEU A 45 9.30 -3.63 2.54
N LEU A 46 9.28 -3.75 1.22
CA LEU A 46 8.03 -3.62 0.49
C LEU A 46 7.08 -4.77 0.81
N ASP A 47 7.61 -5.98 0.99
CA ASP A 47 6.79 -7.10 1.42
C ASP A 47 6.19 -6.85 2.80
N MET A 48 6.99 -6.29 3.71
CA MET A 48 6.49 -5.97 5.04
C MET A 48 5.42 -4.88 4.98
N ALA A 49 5.65 -3.88 4.12
CA ALA A 49 4.67 -2.82 3.92
C ALA A 49 3.36 -3.39 3.38
N ARG A 50 3.46 -4.35 2.46
CA ARG A 50 2.26 -4.99 1.92
C ARG A 50 1.47 -5.70 3.02
N LEU A 51 2.17 -6.44 3.87
CA LEU A 51 1.49 -7.16 4.95
C LEU A 51 0.81 -6.20 5.90
N GLU A 52 1.47 -5.11 6.23
CA GLU A 52 0.87 -4.10 7.10
C GLU A 52 -0.36 -3.50 6.43
N ALA A 53 -0.26 -3.16 5.16
CA ALA A 53 -1.36 -2.55 4.44
C ALA A 53 -2.54 -3.51 4.31
N GLU A 54 -2.27 -4.78 4.06
CA GLU A 54 -3.33 -5.78 3.99
C GLU A 54 -4.05 -5.94 5.31
N GLY A 55 -3.30 -5.90 6.41
CA GLY A 55 -3.91 -5.96 7.73
C GLY A 55 -4.85 -4.79 7.96
N THR A 56 -4.43 -3.59 7.58
CA THR A 56 -5.28 -2.41 7.70
C THR A 56 -6.51 -2.52 6.81
N ALA A 57 -6.33 -2.99 5.58
CA ALA A 57 -7.45 -3.13 4.65
C ALA A 57 -8.51 -4.09 5.19
N GLN A 58 -8.08 -5.10 5.94
CA GLN A 58 -8.97 -6.08 6.50
C GLN A 58 -9.44 -5.71 7.91
N GLY A 59 -8.95 -4.60 8.44
CA GLY A 59 -9.30 -4.18 9.78
C GLY A 59 -8.57 -4.90 10.90
N LEU A 60 -7.59 -5.72 10.57
CA LEU A 60 -6.95 -6.56 11.57
C LEU A 60 -5.98 -5.80 12.45
N GLY A 61 -5.37 -4.75 11.93
CA GLY A 61 -4.40 -3.99 12.69
C GLY A 61 -4.96 -2.75 13.36
N GLU A 62 -6.28 -2.55 13.29
CA GLU A 62 -6.89 -1.34 13.80
C GLU A 62 -7.30 -1.53 15.24
N PRO A 63 -7.08 -0.52 16.08
CA PRO A 63 -7.62 -0.60 17.44
C PRO A 63 -9.15 -0.50 17.35
N PRO A 64 -9.85 -1.11 18.31
CA PRO A 64 -11.29 -0.97 18.32
C PRO A 64 -11.68 0.48 18.56
N PRO A 65 -12.81 0.91 17.99
CA PRO A 65 -13.26 2.28 18.25
C PRO A 65 -13.62 2.46 19.71
N PRO A 66 -13.48 3.68 20.19
CA PRO A 66 -13.80 3.97 21.60
C PRO A 66 -15.28 3.80 21.89
#